data_0b987df9420b039167488d7c4c2465d4
#
_entry.id   0b987df9420b039167488d7c4c2465d4
#
_cell.length_a   1.000
_cell.length_b   1.000
_cell.length_c   1.000
_cell.angle_alpha   90.00
_cell.angle_beta   90.00
_cell.angle_gamma   90.00
#
_symmetry.space_group_name_H-M   'P 1'
#
loop_
_entity.id
_entity.type
_entity.pdbx_description
1 polymer ?
#
loop_
_entity_poly.entity_id
_entity_poly.type
_entity_poly.pdbx_seq_one_letter_code
_entity_poly.pdbx_strand_id
1 'polypeptide(L)'
;MGHREDLLDGAVRCIYEKGYGRTTARDIVAASGTNLGSIGYHYGSTEALLNAALEKALEDWGRQLATALLATDAEGLHGLERFEAYWNSVIASLGAHRPAFMASFDAFVQMEHAPAIRAMISEGMRDARGMWASVFHGVDAAAEPQKAFQLGSFYQALISGVLTQWLIDPANAPSGHDLAEALRMVATSL
;
A
#
# COMPACT_ATOMS: atom_id res chain seq x y z
N MET A 1 -9.67 3.53 -25.19
CA MET A 1 -9.08 4.05 -23.93
C MET A 1 -9.15 5.56 -24.02
N GLY A 2 -9.57 6.23 -22.99
CA GLY A 2 -9.73 7.68 -23.01
C GLY A 2 -8.46 8.36 -22.49
N HIS A 3 -8.15 9.55 -22.95
CA HIS A 3 -6.99 10.34 -22.51
C HIS A 3 -6.83 10.42 -20.98
N ARG A 4 -7.91 10.27 -20.21
CA ARG A 4 -7.88 10.25 -18.75
C ARG A 4 -7.14 9.02 -18.20
N GLU A 5 -7.45 7.84 -18.74
CA GLU A 5 -6.82 6.58 -18.36
C GLU A 5 -5.36 6.52 -18.82
N ASP A 6 -5.10 6.97 -20.06
CA ASP A 6 -3.74 7.01 -20.60
C ASP A 6 -2.82 7.91 -19.75
N LEU A 7 -3.34 9.07 -19.28
CA LEU A 7 -2.63 9.97 -18.36
C LEU A 7 -2.34 9.30 -17.02
N LEU A 8 -3.31 8.58 -16.45
CA LEU A 8 -3.16 7.91 -15.17
C LEU A 8 -2.09 6.80 -15.25
N ASP A 9 -2.17 5.97 -16.27
CA ASP A 9 -1.21 4.90 -16.50
C ASP A 9 0.20 5.45 -16.82
N GLY A 10 0.26 6.55 -17.56
CA GLY A 10 1.51 7.28 -17.81
C GLY A 10 2.12 7.83 -16.52
N ALA A 11 1.30 8.39 -15.63
CA ALA A 11 1.74 8.89 -14.34
C ALA A 11 2.23 7.76 -13.41
N VAL A 12 1.53 6.62 -13.36
CA VAL A 12 1.96 5.43 -12.61
C VAL A 12 3.34 4.97 -13.09
N ARG A 13 3.54 4.83 -14.42
CA ARG A 13 4.85 4.48 -14.98
C ARG A 13 5.95 5.46 -14.56
N CYS A 14 5.67 6.77 -14.64
CA CYS A 14 6.63 7.79 -14.25
C CYS A 14 6.98 7.73 -12.75
N ILE A 15 6.00 7.47 -11.88
CA ILE A 15 6.24 7.26 -10.44
C ILE A 15 7.15 6.06 -10.21
N TYR A 16 6.95 4.96 -10.91
CA TYR A 16 7.77 3.75 -10.79
C TYR A 16 9.21 3.95 -11.27
N GLU A 17 9.40 4.74 -12.34
CA GLU A 17 10.72 4.97 -12.93
C GLU A 17 11.51 6.08 -12.23
N LYS A 18 10.85 7.17 -11.82
CA LYS A 18 11.49 8.41 -11.36
C LYS A 18 11.21 8.73 -9.89
N GLY A 19 10.15 8.19 -9.32
CA GLY A 19 9.61 8.56 -8.01
C GLY A 19 8.62 9.72 -8.08
N TYR A 20 7.79 9.84 -7.04
CA TYR A 20 6.71 10.84 -6.97
C TYR A 20 7.25 12.29 -7.10
N GLY A 21 8.20 12.66 -6.26
CA GLY A 21 8.70 14.05 -6.19
C GLY A 21 9.51 14.51 -7.40
N ARG A 22 9.95 13.60 -8.27
CA ARG A 22 10.75 13.93 -9.47
C ARG A 22 9.97 13.81 -10.77
N THR A 23 8.73 13.35 -10.73
CA THR A 23 7.87 13.21 -11.89
C THR A 23 7.28 14.57 -12.29
N THR A 24 7.46 14.97 -13.53
CA THR A 24 6.94 16.22 -14.08
C THR A 24 5.76 16.00 -15.04
N ALA A 25 4.97 17.05 -15.28
CA ALA A 25 3.90 17.02 -16.28
C ALA A 25 4.40 16.61 -17.67
N ARG A 26 5.62 17.04 -18.05
CA ARG A 26 6.23 16.67 -19.34
C ARG A 26 6.58 15.19 -19.42
N ASP A 27 7.02 14.61 -18.32
CA ASP A 27 7.28 13.17 -18.26
C ASP A 27 6.01 12.38 -18.47
N ILE A 28 4.93 12.78 -17.80
CA ILE A 28 3.63 12.10 -17.87
C ILE A 28 3.05 12.15 -19.28
N VAL A 29 3.04 13.32 -19.93
CA VAL A 29 2.49 13.43 -21.30
C VAL A 29 3.36 12.69 -22.31
N ALA A 30 4.67 12.63 -22.12
CA ALA A 30 5.54 11.81 -22.97
C ALA A 30 5.26 10.31 -22.78
N ALA A 31 5.08 9.86 -21.55
CA ALA A 31 4.77 8.47 -21.23
C ALA A 31 3.37 8.03 -21.66
N SER A 32 2.38 8.95 -21.62
CA SER A 32 0.98 8.67 -21.95
C SER A 32 0.62 8.90 -23.42
N GLY A 33 1.49 9.57 -24.19
CA GLY A 33 1.18 9.98 -25.57
C GLY A 33 0.09 11.06 -25.66
N THR A 34 -0.11 11.83 -24.58
CA THR A 34 -1.13 12.89 -24.48
C THR A 34 -0.51 14.28 -24.58
N ASN A 35 -1.19 15.32 -24.14
CA ASN A 35 -0.68 16.69 -24.10
C ASN A 35 -0.93 17.36 -22.74
N LEU A 36 -0.22 18.47 -22.46
CA LEU A 36 -0.32 19.18 -21.18
C LEU A 36 -1.74 19.69 -20.86
N GLY A 37 -2.48 20.13 -21.88
CA GLY A 37 -3.87 20.58 -21.70
C GLY A 37 -4.80 19.49 -21.18
N SER A 38 -4.52 18.23 -21.55
CA SER A 38 -5.29 17.07 -21.08
C SER A 38 -5.15 16.86 -19.56
N ILE A 39 -4.01 17.17 -18.95
CA ILE A 39 -3.83 17.10 -17.49
C ILE A 39 -4.78 18.08 -16.79
N GLY A 40 -4.78 19.34 -17.22
CA GLY A 40 -5.67 20.36 -16.65
C GLY A 40 -7.16 20.00 -16.82
N TYR A 41 -7.51 19.48 -17.98
CA TYR A 41 -8.90 19.10 -18.30
C TYR A 41 -9.41 17.92 -17.47
N HIS A 42 -8.60 16.85 -17.30
CA HIS A 42 -9.05 15.60 -16.67
C HIS A 42 -8.78 15.54 -15.16
N TYR A 43 -7.74 16.21 -14.68
CA TYR A 43 -7.29 16.12 -13.28
C TYR A 43 -7.16 17.48 -12.58
N GLY A 44 -7.28 18.58 -13.29
CA GLY A 44 -7.15 19.92 -12.74
C GLY A 44 -5.68 20.36 -12.55
N SER A 45 -4.82 19.47 -12.04
CA SER A 45 -3.41 19.75 -11.82
C SER A 45 -2.53 18.51 -11.99
N THR A 46 -1.23 18.71 -12.16
CA THR A 46 -0.25 17.61 -12.18
C THR A 46 -0.16 16.92 -10.83
N GLU A 47 -0.29 17.66 -9.74
CA GLU A 47 -0.29 17.12 -8.38
C GLU A 47 -1.50 16.20 -8.16
N ALA A 48 -2.70 16.61 -8.57
CA ALA A 48 -3.89 15.77 -8.46
C ALA A 48 -3.77 14.48 -9.29
N LEU A 49 -3.14 14.54 -10.46
CA LEU A 49 -2.85 13.36 -11.29
C LEU A 49 -1.83 12.44 -10.60
N LEU A 50 -0.76 12.99 -10.01
CA LEU A 50 0.23 12.19 -9.27
C LEU A 50 -0.36 11.53 -8.04
N ASN A 51 -1.25 12.22 -7.31
CA ASN A 51 -1.97 11.65 -6.18
C ASN A 51 -2.84 10.46 -6.61
N ALA A 52 -3.63 10.65 -7.68
CA ALA A 52 -4.45 9.57 -8.24
C ALA A 52 -3.60 8.38 -8.74
N ALA A 53 -2.43 8.63 -9.29
CA ALA A 53 -1.51 7.59 -9.74
C ALA A 53 -0.88 6.82 -8.57
N LEU A 54 -0.52 7.49 -7.49
CA LEU A 54 -0.02 6.85 -6.27
C LEU A 54 -1.11 6.00 -5.61
N GLU A 55 -2.32 6.57 -5.46
CA GLU A 55 -3.49 5.86 -4.94
C GLU A 55 -3.75 4.57 -5.73
N LYS A 56 -3.83 4.67 -7.07
CA LYS A 56 -3.99 3.52 -7.96
C LYS A 56 -2.90 2.47 -7.73
N ALA A 57 -1.64 2.88 -7.63
CA ALA A 57 -0.52 1.96 -7.44
C ALA A 57 -0.60 1.20 -6.11
N LEU A 58 -1.03 1.87 -5.04
CA LEU A 58 -1.22 1.26 -3.71
C LEU A 58 -2.46 0.36 -3.65
N GLU A 59 -3.55 0.75 -4.30
CA GLU A 59 -4.74 -0.09 -4.45
C GLU A 59 -4.45 -1.36 -5.26
N ASP A 60 -3.69 -1.25 -6.36
CA ASP A 60 -3.28 -2.38 -7.18
C ASP A 60 -2.47 -3.39 -6.37
N TRP A 61 -1.53 -2.90 -5.54
CA TRP A 61 -0.81 -3.75 -4.59
C TRP A 61 -1.77 -4.42 -3.59
N GLY A 62 -2.66 -3.65 -2.97
CA GLY A 62 -3.62 -4.18 -1.99
C GLY A 62 -4.49 -5.30 -2.57
N ARG A 63 -4.98 -5.13 -3.81
CA ARG A 63 -5.76 -6.18 -4.51
C ARG A 63 -4.93 -7.42 -4.81
N GLN A 64 -3.71 -7.25 -5.30
CA GLN A 64 -2.82 -8.38 -5.59
C GLN A 64 -2.45 -9.12 -4.32
N LEU A 65 -2.17 -8.40 -3.23
CA LEU A 65 -1.89 -8.99 -1.94
C LEU A 65 -3.09 -9.75 -1.38
N ALA A 66 -4.29 -9.16 -1.41
CA ALA A 66 -5.51 -9.85 -0.97
C ALA A 66 -5.73 -11.15 -1.76
N THR A 67 -5.52 -11.13 -3.08
CA THR A 67 -5.59 -12.32 -3.92
C THR A 67 -4.55 -13.37 -3.52
N ALA A 68 -3.30 -12.95 -3.27
CA ALA A 68 -2.22 -13.85 -2.84
C ALA A 68 -2.51 -14.47 -1.47
N LEU A 69 -3.05 -13.70 -0.53
CA LEU A 69 -3.41 -14.19 0.81
C LEU A 69 -4.56 -15.20 0.75
N LEU A 70 -5.56 -14.96 -0.09
CA LEU A 70 -6.65 -15.91 -0.31
C LEU A 70 -6.19 -17.19 -1.01
N ALA A 71 -5.14 -17.11 -1.84
CA ALA A 71 -4.53 -18.25 -2.51
C ALA A 71 -3.45 -18.95 -1.67
N THR A 72 -3.05 -18.35 -0.53
CA THR A 72 -2.12 -19.01 0.40
C THR A 72 -2.79 -20.25 0.95
N ASP A 73 -2.12 -21.41 0.79
CA ASP A 73 -2.58 -22.68 1.33
C ASP A 73 -2.47 -22.64 2.86
N ALA A 74 -3.50 -22.06 3.46
CA ALA A 74 -3.65 -21.95 4.90
C ALA A 74 -4.74 -22.94 5.42
N GLU A 75 -5.21 -23.85 4.56
CA GLU A 75 -6.18 -24.86 4.92
C GLU A 75 -5.55 -25.81 5.96
N GLY A 76 -6.15 -25.87 7.13
CA GLY A 76 -5.61 -26.61 8.27
C GLY A 76 -4.57 -25.87 9.13
N LEU A 77 -4.07 -24.71 8.72
CA LEU A 77 -3.22 -23.88 9.57
C LEU A 77 -4.05 -23.04 10.54
N HIS A 78 -3.61 -22.96 11.78
CA HIS A 78 -4.29 -22.21 12.84
C HIS A 78 -3.33 -21.33 13.63
N GLY A 79 -3.86 -20.27 14.25
CA GLY A 79 -3.10 -19.41 15.14
C GLY A 79 -1.84 -18.83 14.49
N LEU A 80 -0.67 -19.09 15.09
CA LEU A 80 0.61 -18.55 14.68
C LEU A 80 1.11 -19.11 13.34
N GLU A 81 0.82 -20.37 13.01
CA GLU A 81 1.21 -20.97 11.73
C GLU A 81 0.54 -20.22 10.55
N ARG A 82 -0.75 -19.94 10.68
CA ARG A 82 -1.48 -19.14 9.68
C ARG A 82 -0.97 -17.71 9.62
N PHE A 83 -0.68 -17.10 10.76
CA PHE A 83 -0.08 -15.77 10.84
C PHE A 83 1.27 -15.73 10.10
N GLU A 84 2.16 -16.70 10.35
CA GLU A 84 3.46 -16.83 9.68
C GLU A 84 3.30 -16.96 8.15
N ALA A 85 2.41 -17.86 7.68
CA ALA A 85 2.17 -18.08 6.26
C ALA A 85 1.68 -16.80 5.56
N TYR A 86 0.76 -16.06 6.17
CA TYR A 86 0.27 -14.79 5.64
C TYR A 86 1.36 -13.73 5.59
N TRP A 87 2.18 -13.60 6.63
CA TRP A 87 3.28 -12.64 6.65
C TRP A 87 4.37 -12.97 5.64
N ASN A 88 4.67 -14.24 5.41
CA ASN A 88 5.57 -14.65 4.35
C ASN A 88 5.03 -14.21 2.97
N SER A 89 3.73 -14.33 2.72
CA SER A 89 3.08 -13.85 1.49
C SER A 89 3.13 -12.33 1.36
N VAL A 90 2.89 -11.60 2.47
CA VAL A 90 3.02 -10.12 2.51
C VAL A 90 4.43 -9.71 2.13
N ILE A 91 5.45 -10.25 2.79
CA ILE A 91 6.86 -9.90 2.57
C ILE A 91 7.30 -10.24 1.15
N ALA A 92 6.90 -11.39 0.62
CA ALA A 92 7.20 -11.78 -0.76
C ALA A 92 6.62 -10.81 -1.78
N SER A 93 5.50 -10.16 -1.49
CA SER A 93 4.87 -9.17 -2.38
C SER A 93 5.61 -7.83 -2.46
N LEU A 94 6.45 -7.49 -1.47
CA LEU A 94 7.04 -6.15 -1.35
C LEU A 94 7.97 -5.81 -2.52
N GLY A 95 8.71 -6.78 -3.05
CA GLY A 95 9.73 -6.56 -4.07
C GLY A 95 9.19 -5.95 -5.36
N ALA A 96 8.09 -6.48 -5.88
CA ALA A 96 7.46 -6.01 -7.12
C ALA A 96 6.89 -4.59 -7.03
N HIS A 97 6.55 -4.14 -5.80
CA HIS A 97 5.90 -2.85 -5.57
C HIS A 97 6.79 -1.82 -4.86
N ARG A 98 8.09 -2.12 -4.74
CA ARG A 98 9.08 -1.22 -4.11
C ARG A 98 8.98 0.23 -4.59
N PRO A 99 8.84 0.54 -5.90
CA PRO A 99 8.71 1.91 -6.37
C PRO A 99 7.46 2.63 -5.82
N ALA A 100 6.31 1.96 -5.73
CA ALA A 100 5.09 2.53 -5.17
C ALA A 100 5.26 2.86 -3.67
N PHE A 101 5.92 1.98 -2.91
CA PHE A 101 6.22 2.22 -1.51
C PHE A 101 7.18 3.38 -1.31
N MET A 102 8.24 3.47 -2.11
CA MET A 102 9.13 4.65 -2.08
C MET A 102 8.38 5.94 -2.39
N ALA A 103 7.48 5.92 -3.37
CA ALA A 103 6.64 7.06 -3.71
C ALA A 103 5.67 7.44 -2.56
N SER A 104 5.18 6.47 -1.78
CA SER A 104 4.37 6.76 -0.60
C SER A 104 5.16 7.48 0.48
N PHE A 105 6.43 7.17 0.68
CA PHE A 105 7.30 7.91 1.60
C PHE A 105 7.56 9.36 1.11
N ASP A 106 7.75 9.55 -0.20
CA ASP A 106 7.85 10.91 -0.77
C ASP A 106 6.56 11.71 -0.50
N ALA A 107 5.39 11.07 -0.61
CA ALA A 107 4.10 11.69 -0.30
C ALA A 107 3.95 12.02 1.20
N PHE A 108 4.42 11.14 2.11
CA PHE A 108 4.44 11.43 3.55
C PHE A 108 5.23 12.70 3.89
N VAL A 109 6.38 12.91 3.26
CA VAL A 109 7.17 14.14 3.47
C VAL A 109 6.40 15.38 3.03
N GLN A 110 5.58 15.28 1.98
CA GLN A 110 4.84 16.41 1.43
C GLN A 110 3.53 16.70 2.15
N MET A 111 2.95 15.74 2.89
CA MET A 111 1.63 15.88 3.52
C MET A 111 1.53 17.03 4.54
N GLU A 112 2.66 17.49 5.09
CA GLU A 112 2.67 18.63 6.02
C GLU A 112 2.26 19.94 5.34
N HIS A 113 2.61 20.09 4.06
CA HIS A 113 2.33 21.27 3.28
C HIS A 113 1.21 21.09 2.23
N ALA A 114 0.68 19.87 2.10
CA ALA A 114 -0.32 19.50 1.10
C ALA A 114 -1.54 18.80 1.76
N PRO A 115 -2.57 19.56 2.17
CA PRO A 115 -3.76 18.98 2.83
C PRO A 115 -4.47 17.89 2.02
N ALA A 116 -4.45 17.98 0.68
CA ALA A 116 -5.04 16.98 -0.19
C ALA A 116 -4.31 15.62 -0.09
N ILE A 117 -2.96 15.63 -0.03
CA ILE A 117 -2.15 14.43 0.18
C ILE A 117 -2.45 13.80 1.55
N ARG A 118 -2.53 14.64 2.60
CA ARG A 118 -2.89 14.17 3.94
C ARG A 118 -4.26 13.50 3.97
N ALA A 119 -5.26 14.10 3.31
CA ALA A 119 -6.61 13.53 3.23
C ALA A 119 -6.61 12.17 2.52
N MET A 120 -5.97 12.07 1.37
CA MET A 120 -5.80 10.83 0.59
C MET A 120 -5.14 9.73 1.42
N ILE A 121 -4.01 10.01 2.07
CA ILE A 121 -3.30 9.04 2.92
C ILE A 121 -4.18 8.60 4.09
N SER A 122 -4.88 9.54 4.75
CA SER A 122 -5.76 9.25 5.89
C SER A 122 -6.94 8.36 5.49
N GLU A 123 -7.50 8.56 4.30
CA GLU A 123 -8.60 7.75 3.75
C GLU A 123 -8.09 6.35 3.40
N GLY A 124 -7.00 6.24 2.65
CA GLY A 124 -6.39 4.95 2.33
C GLY A 124 -6.00 4.14 3.57
N MET A 125 -5.51 4.79 4.64
CA MET A 125 -5.24 4.11 5.91
C MET A 125 -6.50 3.59 6.61
N ARG A 126 -7.65 4.29 6.48
CA ARG A 126 -8.93 3.81 7.04
C ARG A 126 -9.41 2.58 6.31
N ASP A 127 -9.36 2.60 4.98
CA ASP A 127 -9.81 1.49 4.14
C ASP A 127 -8.91 0.26 4.32
N ALA A 128 -7.60 0.48 4.39
CA ALA A 128 -6.63 -0.58 4.66
C ALA A 128 -6.89 -1.28 6.01
N ARG A 129 -7.28 -0.55 7.06
CA ARG A 129 -7.62 -1.19 8.36
C ARG A 129 -8.78 -2.17 8.25
N GLY A 130 -9.85 -1.77 7.54
CA GLY A 130 -10.98 -2.66 7.28
C GLY A 130 -10.56 -3.92 6.51
N MET A 131 -9.76 -3.73 5.47
CA MET A 131 -9.21 -4.82 4.67
C MET A 131 -8.36 -5.79 5.52
N TRP A 132 -7.42 -5.28 6.32
CA TRP A 132 -6.58 -6.12 7.18
C TRP A 132 -7.39 -6.92 8.19
N ALA A 133 -8.37 -6.30 8.86
CA ALA A 133 -9.23 -6.99 9.81
C ALA A 133 -10.05 -8.10 9.14
N SER A 134 -10.54 -7.84 7.93
CA SER A 134 -11.29 -8.82 7.15
C SER A 134 -10.41 -9.98 6.70
N VAL A 135 -9.27 -9.71 6.08
CA VAL A 135 -8.41 -10.75 5.49
C VAL A 135 -7.80 -11.65 6.57
N PHE A 136 -7.30 -11.07 7.67
CA PHE A 136 -6.64 -11.87 8.71
C PHE A 136 -7.60 -12.53 9.69
N HIS A 137 -8.78 -11.94 9.93
CA HIS A 137 -9.71 -12.40 10.97
C HIS A 137 -11.15 -12.60 10.51
N GLY A 138 -11.48 -12.36 9.23
CA GLY A 138 -12.86 -12.47 8.74
C GLY A 138 -13.82 -11.44 9.35
N VAL A 139 -13.30 -10.32 9.89
CA VAL A 139 -14.12 -9.30 10.54
C VAL A 139 -14.77 -8.40 9.49
N ASP A 140 -16.10 -8.27 9.57
CA ASP A 140 -16.85 -7.29 8.80
C ASP A 140 -16.77 -5.93 9.50
N ALA A 141 -16.10 -4.97 8.86
CA ALA A 141 -15.92 -3.63 9.41
C ALA A 141 -17.24 -2.85 9.56
N ALA A 142 -18.28 -3.18 8.79
CA ALA A 142 -19.60 -2.56 8.93
C ALA A 142 -20.36 -3.11 10.14
N ALA A 143 -20.24 -4.41 10.40
CA ALA A 143 -20.90 -5.09 11.51
C ALA A 143 -20.15 -4.91 12.85
N GLU A 144 -18.81 -4.91 12.82
CA GLU A 144 -17.95 -4.86 14.01
C GLU A 144 -16.90 -3.72 13.90
N PRO A 145 -17.29 -2.44 13.80
CA PRO A 145 -16.39 -1.34 13.46
C PRO A 145 -15.24 -1.13 14.47
N GLN A 146 -15.50 -1.32 15.76
CA GLN A 146 -14.48 -1.18 16.79
C GLN A 146 -13.43 -2.28 16.73
N LYS A 147 -13.85 -3.51 16.52
CA LYS A 147 -12.97 -4.67 16.38
C LYS A 147 -12.13 -4.57 15.10
N ALA A 148 -12.76 -4.15 14.00
CA ALA A 148 -12.06 -3.88 12.75
C ALA A 148 -11.01 -2.78 12.92
N PHE A 149 -11.33 -1.70 13.63
CA PHE A 149 -10.38 -0.63 13.93
C PHE A 149 -9.18 -1.14 14.77
N GLN A 150 -9.42 -1.90 15.83
CA GLN A 150 -8.37 -2.42 16.72
C GLN A 150 -7.43 -3.37 15.98
N LEU A 151 -7.98 -4.41 15.35
CA LEU A 151 -7.21 -5.39 14.58
C LEU A 151 -6.53 -4.76 13.38
N GLY A 152 -7.26 -3.97 12.61
CA GLY A 152 -6.73 -3.29 11.43
C GLY A 152 -5.60 -2.31 11.78
N SER A 153 -5.70 -1.58 12.90
CA SER A 153 -4.63 -0.68 13.37
C SER A 153 -3.38 -1.44 13.78
N PHE A 154 -3.54 -2.60 14.43
CA PHE A 154 -2.42 -3.47 14.77
C PHE A 154 -1.67 -3.95 13.52
N TYR A 155 -2.40 -4.49 12.53
CA TYR A 155 -1.79 -4.92 11.27
C TYR A 155 -1.22 -3.77 10.46
N GLN A 156 -1.87 -2.62 10.46
CA GLN A 156 -1.35 -1.42 9.81
C GLN A 156 -0.01 -0.97 10.42
N ALA A 157 0.14 -1.05 11.74
CA ALA A 157 1.41 -0.74 12.41
C ALA A 157 2.49 -1.76 12.05
N LEU A 158 2.15 -3.06 12.04
CA LEU A 158 3.09 -4.12 11.66
C LEU A 158 3.55 -3.97 10.21
N ILE A 159 2.62 -3.80 9.25
CA ILE A 159 3.01 -3.67 7.84
C ILE A 159 3.87 -2.43 7.59
N SER A 160 3.53 -1.30 8.23
CA SER A 160 4.32 -0.08 8.10
C SER A 160 5.74 -0.26 8.66
N GLY A 161 5.88 -0.95 9.79
CA GLY A 161 7.17 -1.25 10.40
C GLY A 161 8.01 -2.23 9.58
N VAL A 162 7.41 -3.33 9.14
CA VAL A 162 8.08 -4.35 8.31
C VAL A 162 8.50 -3.75 6.96
N LEU A 163 7.60 -3.01 6.31
CA LEU A 163 7.88 -2.32 5.05
C LEU A 163 9.06 -1.36 5.19
N THR A 164 9.09 -0.56 6.26
CA THR A 164 10.18 0.39 6.51
C THR A 164 11.51 -0.34 6.66
N GLN A 165 11.56 -1.39 7.48
CA GLN A 165 12.76 -2.19 7.67
C GLN A 165 13.21 -2.85 6.36
N TRP A 166 12.28 -3.41 5.63
CA TRP A 166 12.56 -4.06 4.35
C TRP A 166 13.06 -3.07 3.28
N LEU A 167 12.52 -1.85 3.23
CA LEU A 167 13.00 -0.83 2.29
C LEU A 167 14.42 -0.37 2.58
N ILE A 168 14.81 -0.33 3.86
CA ILE A 168 16.14 0.08 4.32
C ILE A 168 17.15 -1.05 4.11
N ASP A 169 16.83 -2.24 4.60
CA ASP A 169 17.72 -3.40 4.58
C ASP A 169 16.92 -4.70 4.34
N PRO A 170 16.68 -5.06 3.08
CA PRO A 170 15.87 -6.25 2.75
C PRO A 170 16.46 -7.56 3.26
N ALA A 171 17.79 -7.63 3.43
CA ALA A 171 18.48 -8.84 3.86
C ALA A 171 18.31 -9.13 5.36
N ASN A 172 18.09 -8.09 6.16
CA ASN A 172 17.93 -8.16 7.62
C ASN A 172 16.52 -7.78 8.08
N ALA A 173 15.57 -7.61 7.16
CA ALA A 173 14.17 -7.39 7.52
C ALA A 173 13.55 -8.66 8.13
N PRO A 174 12.61 -8.53 9.10
CA PRO A 174 12.02 -9.70 9.75
C PRO A 174 11.23 -10.56 8.75
N SER A 175 11.36 -11.87 8.90
CA SER A 175 10.55 -12.86 8.19
C SER A 175 9.17 -13.05 8.86
N GLY A 176 8.26 -13.77 8.20
CA GLY A 176 6.99 -14.17 8.81
C GLY A 176 7.19 -15.02 10.06
N HIS A 177 8.23 -15.88 10.06
CA HIS A 177 8.63 -16.67 11.24
C HIS A 177 9.07 -15.77 12.42
N ASP A 178 9.94 -14.80 12.19
CA ASP A 178 10.39 -13.88 13.24
C ASP A 178 9.21 -13.11 13.86
N LEU A 179 8.25 -12.68 13.03
CA LEU A 179 7.05 -12.00 13.50
C LEU A 179 6.13 -12.92 14.31
N ALA A 180 5.97 -14.18 13.91
CA ALA A 180 5.16 -15.15 14.63
C ALA A 180 5.77 -15.48 16.00
N GLU A 181 7.09 -15.71 16.06
CA GLU A 181 7.80 -15.96 17.31
C GLU A 181 7.77 -14.74 18.24
N ALA A 182 7.96 -13.53 17.71
CA ALA A 182 7.83 -12.31 18.50
C ALA A 182 6.42 -12.16 19.09
N LEU A 183 5.37 -12.43 18.30
CA LEU A 183 3.99 -12.37 18.76
C LEU A 183 3.73 -13.40 19.87
N ARG A 184 4.27 -14.62 19.74
CA ARG A 184 4.17 -15.66 20.76
C ARG A 184 4.83 -15.21 22.08
N MET A 185 6.06 -14.65 22.01
CA MET A 185 6.77 -14.16 23.18
C MET A 185 6.02 -13.02 23.88
N VAL A 186 5.50 -12.05 23.11
CA VAL A 186 4.70 -10.94 23.68
C VAL A 186 3.44 -11.47 24.35
N ALA A 187 2.67 -12.36 23.68
CA ALA A 187 1.43 -12.89 24.22
C ALA A 187 1.62 -13.72 25.52
N THR A 188 2.80 -14.34 25.70
CA THR A 188 3.12 -15.12 26.91
C THR A 188 3.72 -14.27 28.04
N SER A 189 4.06 -13.02 27.77
CA SER A 189 4.64 -12.08 28.75
C SER A 189 3.63 -11.11 29.36
N LEU A 190 2.39 -11.10 28.85
CA LEU A 190 1.26 -10.29 29.34
C LEU A 190 0.37 -11.08 30.30
#